data_d5decf4a0ca9c16508856fe160d0be08
#
_entry.id   d5decf4a0ca9c16508856fe160d0be08
#
_cell.length_a   1.000
_cell.length_b   1.000
_cell.length_c   1.000
_cell.angle_alpha   90.00
_cell.angle_beta   90.00
_cell.angle_gamma   90.00
#
_symmetry.space_group_name_H-M   'P 1'
#
loop_
_entity.id
_entity.type
_entity.pdbx_description
1 polymer ?
#
loop_
_entity_poly.entity_id
_entity_poly.type
_entity_poly.pdbx_seq_one_letter_code
_entity_poly.pdbx_strand_id
1 'polypeptide(L)'
;MPAERRIKHHASSIRMIRYLGILTAVLSHIAHPAFAAPPPDADPSLAPWFNSLRSPWTKALCCSMADCRPVDSRINGTHYEALIEGKWLVVPDDRILNRSDNPTGRAVACWTPQAGIMCFVRAPES
;
A
#
# COMPACT_ATOMS: atom_id res chain seq x y z
N MET A 1 56.61 2.88 -48.37
CA MET A 1 56.29 3.17 -47.00
C MET A 1 54.87 3.73 -46.94
N PRO A 2 53.83 2.97 -46.80
CA PRO A 2 52.78 3.29 -45.85
C PRO A 2 52.04 2.06 -45.33
N ALA A 3 52.22 1.72 -44.08
CA ALA A 3 51.46 0.63 -43.47
C ALA A 3 51.20 0.88 -41.98
N GLU A 4 50.57 2.03 -41.66
CA GLU A 4 50.24 2.33 -40.25
C GLU A 4 48.98 3.15 -40.05
N ARG A 5 47.90 2.84 -40.78
CA ARG A 5 46.64 3.56 -40.56
C ARG A 5 45.39 2.66 -40.51
N ARG A 6 45.49 1.39 -40.23
CA ARG A 6 44.32 0.45 -40.27
C ARG A 6 43.91 -0.18 -38.96
N ILE A 7 44.48 0.18 -37.80
CA ILE A 7 44.18 -0.54 -36.55
C ILE A 7 43.34 0.32 -35.53
N LYS A 8 43.07 1.60 -35.81
CA LYS A 8 42.38 2.43 -34.79
C LYS A 8 40.86 2.43 -34.84
N HIS A 9 40.23 1.88 -35.85
CA HIS A 9 38.76 1.92 -35.95
C HIS A 9 38.00 0.74 -35.37
N HIS A 10 38.66 -0.40 -35.10
CA HIS A 10 37.98 -1.57 -34.54
C HIS A 10 37.79 -1.53 -33.01
N ALA A 11 38.63 -0.83 -32.29
CA ALA A 11 38.54 -0.76 -30.85
C ALA A 11 37.38 0.10 -30.34
N SER A 12 36.95 1.09 -31.14
CA SER A 12 35.86 2.00 -30.77
C SER A 12 34.46 1.32 -30.89
N SER A 13 34.29 0.52 -31.93
CA SER A 13 33.01 -0.18 -32.19
C SER A 13 32.68 -1.24 -31.15
N ILE A 14 33.70 -1.95 -30.67
CA ILE A 14 33.49 -3.02 -29.66
C ILE A 14 33.08 -2.45 -28.31
N ARG A 15 33.61 -1.28 -27.94
CA ARG A 15 33.20 -0.59 -26.70
C ARG A 15 31.75 -0.09 -26.77
N MET A 16 31.31 0.42 -27.90
CA MET A 16 29.95 0.94 -28.09
C MET A 16 28.91 -0.20 -28.00
N ILE A 17 29.18 -1.36 -28.56
CA ILE A 17 28.30 -2.54 -28.47
C ILE A 17 28.16 -3.04 -27.03
N ARG A 18 29.24 -2.99 -26.23
CA ARG A 18 29.19 -3.39 -24.80
C ARG A 18 28.33 -2.45 -23.95
N TYR A 19 28.36 -1.16 -24.21
CA TYR A 19 27.50 -0.21 -23.50
C TYR A 19 26.03 -0.33 -23.90
N LEU A 20 25.74 -0.62 -25.16
CA LEU A 20 24.38 -0.84 -25.64
C LEU A 20 23.75 -2.10 -25.01
N GLY A 21 24.54 -3.17 -24.85
CA GLY A 21 24.09 -4.41 -24.19
C GLY A 21 23.80 -4.26 -22.70
N ILE A 22 24.52 -3.38 -21.99
CA ILE A 22 24.31 -3.11 -20.57
C ILE A 22 23.07 -2.22 -20.38
N LEU A 23 22.82 -1.29 -21.28
CA LEU A 23 21.66 -0.38 -21.18
C LEU A 23 20.33 -1.12 -21.38
N THR A 24 20.28 -2.14 -22.23
CA THR A 24 19.08 -2.96 -22.45
C THR A 24 18.78 -3.90 -21.27
N ALA A 25 19.80 -4.36 -20.54
CA ALA A 25 19.61 -5.23 -19.37
C ALA A 25 19.05 -4.49 -18.15
N VAL A 26 19.27 -3.18 -18.03
CA VAL A 26 18.78 -2.38 -16.88
C VAL A 26 17.31 -2.01 -17.01
N LEU A 27 16.75 -1.94 -18.22
CA LEU A 27 15.34 -1.56 -18.43
C LEU A 27 14.33 -2.70 -18.18
N SER A 28 14.79 -3.93 -17.93
CA SER A 28 13.90 -5.08 -17.72
C SER A 28 13.38 -5.25 -16.30
N HIS A 29 13.75 -4.38 -15.38
CA HIS A 29 13.24 -4.40 -14.01
C HIS A 29 12.06 -3.42 -13.86
N ILE A 30 11.04 -3.56 -14.72
CA ILE A 30 9.75 -2.94 -14.47
C ILE A 30 9.16 -3.69 -13.29
N ALA A 31 9.24 -3.06 -12.10
CA ALA A 31 8.56 -3.55 -10.92
C ALA A 31 7.07 -3.65 -11.24
N HIS A 32 6.57 -4.87 -11.37
CA HIS A 32 5.14 -5.10 -11.46
C HIS A 32 4.54 -4.60 -10.14
N PRO A 33 3.47 -3.78 -10.16
CA PRO A 33 2.76 -3.47 -8.94
C PRO A 33 2.30 -4.80 -8.33
N ALA A 34 2.85 -5.18 -7.19
CA ALA A 34 2.33 -6.29 -6.42
C ALA A 34 0.96 -5.86 -5.91
N PHE A 35 -0.11 -6.28 -6.59
CA PHE A 35 -1.43 -6.23 -6.01
C PHE A 35 -1.39 -7.13 -4.79
N ALA A 36 -1.50 -6.54 -3.60
CA ALA A 36 -1.62 -7.32 -2.38
C ALA A 36 -2.88 -8.18 -2.51
N ALA A 37 -2.70 -9.50 -2.47
CA ALA A 37 -3.84 -10.42 -2.46
C ALA A 37 -4.62 -10.21 -1.14
N PRO A 38 -5.95 -10.26 -1.17
CA PRO A 38 -6.75 -10.23 0.04
C PRO A 38 -6.29 -11.34 1.01
N PRO A 39 -6.39 -11.13 2.33
CA PRO A 39 -6.16 -12.21 3.29
C PRO A 39 -6.99 -13.44 2.95
N PRO A 40 -6.48 -14.67 3.22
CA PRO A 40 -7.19 -15.90 2.85
C PRO A 40 -8.54 -16.10 3.58
N ASP A 41 -8.76 -15.36 4.66
CA ASP A 41 -10.00 -15.33 5.46
C ASP A 41 -10.90 -14.12 5.12
N ALA A 42 -10.56 -13.35 4.08
CA ALA A 42 -11.37 -12.23 3.66
C ALA A 42 -12.71 -12.71 3.10
N ASP A 43 -13.82 -12.13 3.59
CA ASP A 43 -15.14 -12.37 3.04
C ASP A 43 -15.36 -11.49 1.78
N PRO A 44 -15.45 -12.08 0.58
CA PRO A 44 -15.62 -11.33 -0.65
C PRO A 44 -16.93 -10.53 -0.69
N SER A 45 -17.96 -10.96 0.05
CA SER A 45 -19.25 -10.26 0.10
C SER A 45 -19.16 -8.87 0.74
N LEU A 46 -18.14 -8.64 1.56
CA LEU A 46 -17.87 -7.37 2.22
C LEU A 46 -17.06 -6.40 1.34
N ALA A 47 -16.50 -6.85 0.22
CA ALA A 47 -15.66 -6.03 -0.65
C ALA A 47 -16.33 -4.73 -1.11
N PRO A 48 -17.62 -4.70 -1.52
CA PRO A 48 -18.29 -3.45 -1.89
C PRO A 48 -18.33 -2.43 -0.76
N TRP A 49 -18.55 -2.89 0.47
CA TRP A 49 -18.56 -2.01 1.64
C TRP A 49 -17.17 -1.45 1.93
N PHE A 50 -16.13 -2.29 1.98
CA PHE A 50 -14.76 -1.83 2.15
C PHE A 50 -14.33 -0.82 1.08
N ASN A 51 -14.71 -1.07 -0.17
CA ASN A 51 -14.43 -0.18 -1.29
C ASN A 51 -15.21 1.14 -1.25
N SER A 52 -16.23 1.25 -0.38
CA SER A 52 -16.96 2.50 -0.16
C SER A 52 -16.32 3.42 0.88
N LEU A 53 -15.36 2.93 1.67
CA LEU A 53 -14.76 3.69 2.74
C LEU A 53 -13.86 4.80 2.18
N ARG A 54 -14.13 6.03 2.58
CA ARG A 54 -13.37 7.22 2.18
C ARG A 54 -12.75 7.88 3.38
N SER A 55 -11.48 8.23 3.29
CA SER A 55 -10.81 9.03 4.32
C SER A 55 -11.57 10.36 4.54
N PRO A 56 -11.89 10.71 5.78
CA PRO A 56 -12.54 12.01 6.06
C PRO A 56 -11.64 13.17 5.65
N TRP A 57 -10.35 12.96 5.69
CA TRP A 57 -9.33 13.95 5.45
C TRP A 57 -8.97 14.10 3.96
N THR A 58 -8.56 13.01 3.30
CA THR A 58 -8.07 13.08 1.91
C THR A 58 -9.15 12.81 0.87
N LYS A 59 -10.31 12.27 1.28
CA LYS A 59 -11.39 11.77 0.42
C LYS A 59 -11.00 10.57 -0.45
N ALA A 60 -9.76 10.13 -0.38
CA ALA A 60 -9.29 8.92 -1.07
C ALA A 60 -9.89 7.65 -0.45
N LEU A 61 -9.87 6.56 -1.20
CA LEU A 61 -10.28 5.24 -0.72
C LEU A 61 -9.39 4.78 0.42
N CYS A 62 -9.97 4.44 1.57
CA CYS A 62 -9.22 3.93 2.72
C CYS A 62 -8.42 2.68 2.36
N CYS A 63 -9.06 1.71 1.70
CA CYS A 63 -8.42 0.43 1.35
C CYS A 63 -7.39 0.53 0.20
N SER A 64 -7.31 1.66 -0.54
CA SER A 64 -6.25 1.88 -1.52
C SER A 64 -4.99 2.50 -0.91
N MET A 65 -5.12 3.10 0.28
CA MET A 65 -4.02 3.75 1.00
C MET A 65 -3.47 2.86 2.12
N ALA A 66 -4.29 1.94 2.65
CA ALA A 66 -3.99 1.17 3.83
C ALA A 66 -4.74 -0.16 3.84
N ASP A 67 -4.21 -1.11 4.60
CA ASP A 67 -4.84 -2.40 4.86
C ASP A 67 -6.04 -2.20 5.78
N CYS A 68 -7.25 -2.52 5.29
CA CYS A 68 -8.48 -2.42 6.07
C CYS A 68 -8.88 -3.79 6.59
N ARG A 69 -9.07 -3.91 7.91
CA ARG A 69 -9.50 -5.17 8.53
C ARG A 69 -10.30 -4.95 9.81
N PRO A 70 -11.18 -5.90 10.17
CA PRO A 70 -11.83 -5.90 11.47
C PRO A 70 -10.78 -6.02 12.60
N VAL A 71 -10.95 -5.22 13.65
CA VAL A 71 -10.05 -5.16 14.80
C VAL A 71 -10.84 -5.10 16.11
N ASP A 72 -10.22 -5.47 17.22
CA ASP A 72 -10.76 -5.13 18.51
C ASP A 72 -10.53 -3.65 18.80
N SER A 73 -11.51 -3.03 19.45
CA SER A 73 -11.42 -1.62 19.84
C SER A 73 -11.93 -1.40 21.24
N ARG A 74 -11.46 -0.34 21.85
CA ARG A 74 -11.93 0.10 23.18
C ARG A 74 -11.92 1.62 23.26
N ILE A 75 -12.63 2.15 24.24
CA ILE A 75 -12.54 3.55 24.63
C ILE A 75 -11.58 3.64 25.81
N ASN A 76 -10.58 4.50 25.70
CA ASN A 76 -9.64 4.81 26.77
C ASN A 76 -9.66 6.32 27.02
N GLY A 77 -10.28 6.73 28.12
CA GLY A 77 -10.57 8.14 28.36
C GLY A 77 -11.54 8.69 27.32
N THR A 78 -11.09 9.64 26.50
CA THR A 78 -11.88 10.29 25.45
C THR A 78 -11.57 9.77 24.05
N HIS A 79 -10.63 8.82 23.91
CA HIS A 79 -10.16 8.35 22.60
C HIS A 79 -10.54 6.90 22.36
N TYR A 80 -10.74 6.56 21.10
CA TYR A 80 -10.76 5.18 20.65
C TYR A 80 -9.33 4.64 20.55
N GLU A 81 -9.16 3.37 20.90
CA GLU A 81 -7.96 2.59 20.62
C GLU A 81 -8.32 1.35 19.83
N ALA A 82 -7.48 0.98 18.86
CA ALA A 82 -7.61 -0.23 18.06
C ALA A 82 -6.44 -1.18 18.36
N LEU A 83 -6.73 -2.47 18.46
CA LEU A 83 -5.72 -3.50 18.65
C LEU A 83 -5.15 -3.92 17.29
N ILE A 84 -3.93 -3.49 16.99
CA ILE A 84 -3.23 -3.74 15.73
C ILE A 84 -1.90 -4.41 16.04
N GLU A 85 -1.68 -5.59 15.48
CA GLU A 85 -0.45 -6.36 15.70
C GLU A 85 -0.09 -6.55 17.18
N GLY A 86 -1.10 -6.80 18.01
CA GLY A 86 -0.94 -7.01 19.44
C GLY A 86 -0.69 -5.75 20.27
N LYS A 87 -0.81 -4.56 19.68
CA LYS A 87 -0.63 -3.27 20.34
C LYS A 87 -1.89 -2.42 20.26
N TRP A 88 -2.24 -1.76 21.35
CA TRP A 88 -3.29 -0.76 21.37
C TRP A 88 -2.77 0.56 20.79
N LEU A 89 -3.31 0.96 19.66
CA LEU A 89 -2.97 2.23 18.99
C LEU A 89 -4.12 3.21 19.16
N VAL A 90 -3.80 4.43 19.55
CA VAL A 90 -4.78 5.53 19.62
C VAL A 90 -5.27 5.85 18.21
N VAL A 91 -6.58 5.93 18.08
CA VAL A 91 -7.25 6.35 16.84
C VAL A 91 -7.34 7.88 16.83
N PRO A 92 -6.73 8.58 15.87
CA PRO A 92 -6.92 10.02 15.76
C PRO A 92 -8.39 10.35 15.42
N ASP A 93 -8.95 11.35 16.08
CA ASP A 93 -10.37 11.71 15.94
C ASP A 93 -10.74 12.06 14.49
N ASP A 94 -9.82 12.71 13.77
CA ASP A 94 -9.98 13.08 12.34
C ASP A 94 -9.93 11.89 11.37
N ARG A 95 -9.68 10.68 11.86
CA ARG A 95 -9.67 9.44 11.09
C ARG A 95 -10.93 8.60 11.30
N ILE A 96 -11.81 9.01 12.21
CA ILE A 96 -13.05 8.28 12.49
C ILE A 96 -14.09 8.62 11.42
N LEU A 97 -14.57 7.57 10.73
CA LEU A 97 -15.65 7.67 9.77
C LEU A 97 -16.99 7.61 10.50
N ASN A 98 -17.87 8.56 10.21
CA ASN A 98 -19.23 8.53 10.73
C ASN A 98 -20.10 7.58 9.87
N ARG A 99 -20.02 6.28 10.16
CA ARG A 99 -20.74 5.19 9.47
C ARG A 99 -21.52 4.36 10.48
N SER A 100 -22.79 4.11 10.19
CA SER A 100 -23.68 3.24 10.98
C SER A 100 -23.95 1.89 10.30
N ASP A 101 -23.47 1.71 9.07
CA ASP A 101 -23.71 0.54 8.21
C ASP A 101 -22.54 -0.45 8.19
N ASN A 102 -21.80 -0.55 9.28
CA ASN A 102 -20.67 -1.48 9.40
C ASN A 102 -21.16 -2.93 9.50
N PRO A 103 -20.95 -3.78 8.47
CA PRO A 103 -21.48 -5.14 8.44
C PRO A 103 -20.59 -6.16 9.15
N THR A 104 -19.40 -5.76 9.61
CA THR A 104 -18.41 -6.70 10.14
C THR A 104 -18.69 -7.14 11.58
N GLY A 105 -19.59 -6.44 12.29
CA GLY A 105 -19.86 -6.67 13.71
C GLY A 105 -18.74 -6.22 14.65
N ARG A 106 -17.60 -5.75 14.12
CA ARG A 106 -16.42 -5.28 14.87
C ARG A 106 -16.02 -3.89 14.37
N ALA A 107 -15.16 -3.19 15.10
CA ALA A 107 -14.52 -2.01 14.53
C ALA A 107 -13.64 -2.40 13.33
N VAL A 108 -13.47 -1.46 12.40
CA VAL A 108 -12.57 -1.64 11.26
C VAL A 108 -11.51 -0.55 11.28
N ALA A 109 -10.26 -0.94 11.18
CA ALA A 109 -9.13 -0.02 11.02
C ALA A 109 -8.45 -0.24 9.67
N CYS A 110 -8.17 0.85 8.97
CA CYS A 110 -7.33 0.88 7.78
C CYS A 110 -5.99 1.48 8.21
N TRP A 111 -4.93 0.72 8.11
CA TRP A 111 -3.68 1.01 8.77
C TRP A 111 -2.46 0.64 7.92
N THR A 112 -1.37 1.38 8.09
CA THR A 112 -0.04 1.01 7.59
C THR A 112 1.02 1.24 8.67
N PRO A 113 2.14 0.49 8.65
CA PRO A 113 3.23 0.70 9.61
C PRO A 113 3.81 2.12 9.57
N GLN A 114 3.82 2.75 8.40
CA GLN A 114 4.44 4.06 8.16
C GLN A 114 3.53 5.22 8.53
N ALA A 115 2.23 5.10 8.27
CA ALA A 115 1.27 6.19 8.43
C ALA A 115 0.34 6.03 9.64
N GLY A 116 0.36 4.86 10.29
CA GLY A 116 -0.58 4.54 11.37
C GLY A 116 -2.01 4.35 10.86
N ILE A 117 -2.99 4.63 11.71
CA ILE A 117 -4.42 4.49 11.38
C ILE A 117 -4.84 5.64 10.46
N MET A 118 -5.25 5.29 9.25
CA MET A 118 -5.68 6.22 8.21
C MET A 118 -7.20 6.41 8.17
N CYS A 119 -7.95 5.37 8.50
CA CYS A 119 -9.39 5.38 8.60
C CYS A 119 -9.83 4.42 9.70
N PHE A 120 -10.88 4.77 10.42
CA PHE A 120 -11.45 3.94 11.46
C PHE A 120 -12.97 3.99 11.42
N VAL A 121 -13.62 2.84 11.46
CA VAL A 121 -15.08 2.70 11.60
C VAL A 121 -15.36 2.01 12.92
N ARG A 122 -16.26 2.60 13.71
CA ARG A 122 -16.66 2.03 15.00
C ARG A 122 -17.38 0.69 14.82
N ALA A 123 -17.32 -0.15 15.84
CA ALA A 123 -18.20 -1.32 15.91
C ALA A 123 -19.66 -0.86 15.90
N PRO A 124 -20.60 -1.66 15.33
CA PRO A 124 -22.03 -1.39 15.48
C PRO A 124 -22.42 -1.32 16.95
N GLU A 125 -23.30 -0.39 17.29
CA GLU A 125 -23.92 -0.36 18.61
C GLU A 125 -24.89 -1.55 18.73
N SER A 126 -24.76 -2.33 19.80
CA SER A 126 -25.64 -3.45 20.12
C SER A 126 -26.82 -3.02 20.97
#